data_76ccfd159722847bea4bbdd0118938fa
#
_entry.id   76ccfd159722847bea4bbdd0118938fa
#
_cell.length_a   1.000
_cell.length_b   1.000
_cell.length_c   1.000
_cell.angle_alpha   90.00
_cell.angle_beta   90.00
_cell.angle_gamma   90.00
#
_symmetry.space_group_name_H-M   'P 1'
#
loop_
_entity.id
_entity.type
_entity.pdbx_description
1 polymer ?
#
loop_
_entity_poly.entity_id
_entity_poly.type
_entity_poly.pdbx_seq_one_letter_code
_entity_poly.pdbx_strand_id
1 'polypeptide(L)'
;MNVIRKKNVDKVKIEEKVKEEKLSEITKDVKKSKKGSKNNEKLGCNIRATKSRIRELIMCNEWEYMVTFTLNGDRYNRTDLDTWKKEFLQWVQNYRKKYGIDIKYIFVPELHKDNITWHMHGLIKGLPLSHLRQIVNGDSEYKRLEKRVRMGYEVYVWEAYQQKFGYCDVEKIRNKEAVCNYLTKSIKDNTLKSKGVSKVNAKMYYVSRGLKRAEIVKRGTQISTINQAPTYANKYCKVYWQKFNKMALETWIEGIDDEAAGTANNK
;
A
#
# COMPACT_ATOMS: atom_id res chain seq x y z
N MET A 1 3.55 -11.07 -8.95
CA MET A 1 4.85 -10.65 -8.37
C MET A 1 5.10 -11.49 -7.13
N ASN A 2 6.20 -12.23 -7.12
CA ASN A 2 6.52 -13.17 -6.04
C ASN A 2 7.68 -12.60 -5.22
N VAL A 3 7.62 -12.79 -3.91
CA VAL A 3 8.64 -12.30 -2.97
C VAL A 3 9.28 -13.48 -2.26
N ILE A 4 10.58 -13.60 -2.38
CA ILE A 4 11.37 -14.59 -1.67
C ILE A 4 12.15 -13.89 -0.57
N ARG A 5 12.01 -14.35 0.66
CA ARG A 5 12.81 -13.89 1.79
C ARG A 5 13.69 -15.02 2.27
N LYS A 6 14.99 -14.83 2.18
CA LYS A 6 15.98 -15.69 2.82
C LYS A 6 16.44 -15.05 4.14
N LYS A 7 16.18 -15.71 5.26
CA LYS A 7 16.73 -15.30 6.56
C LYS A 7 18.13 -15.88 6.73
N ASN A 8 19.04 -15.12 7.32
CA ASN A 8 20.34 -15.64 7.75
C ASN A 8 20.12 -16.50 9.00
N VAL A 9 19.99 -17.81 8.79
CA VAL A 9 19.62 -18.81 9.82
C VAL A 9 20.62 -18.78 10.98
N ASP A 10 21.91 -18.61 10.71
CA ASP A 10 22.96 -18.66 11.75
C ASP A 10 22.89 -17.47 12.71
N LYS A 11 22.57 -16.27 12.20
CA LYS A 11 22.39 -15.08 13.05
C LYS A 11 21.06 -15.10 13.83
N VAL A 12 20.01 -15.69 13.25
CA VAL A 12 18.73 -15.83 13.93
C VAL A 12 18.86 -16.83 15.09
N LYS A 13 19.58 -17.96 14.91
CA LYS A 13 19.84 -18.93 15.99
C LYS A 13 20.64 -18.34 17.15
N ILE A 14 21.63 -17.49 16.86
CA ILE A 14 22.41 -16.80 17.90
C ILE A 14 21.53 -15.79 18.66
N GLU A 15 20.71 -15.01 17.95
CA GLU A 15 19.82 -14.04 18.58
C GLU A 15 18.66 -14.70 19.34
N GLU A 16 18.18 -15.87 18.92
CA GLU A 16 17.20 -16.67 19.65
C GLU A 16 17.80 -17.24 20.93
N LYS A 17 19.00 -17.80 20.91
CA LYS A 17 19.71 -18.25 22.14
C LYS A 17 19.96 -17.09 23.11
N VAL A 18 20.44 -15.94 22.64
CA VAL A 18 20.65 -14.76 23.48
C VAL A 18 19.31 -14.19 24.02
N LYS A 19 18.22 -14.38 23.28
CA LYS A 19 16.87 -14.02 23.77
C LYS A 19 16.33 -15.01 24.80
N GLU A 20 16.57 -16.28 24.62
CA GLU A 20 16.17 -17.31 25.58
C GLU A 20 16.94 -17.21 26.91
N GLU A 21 18.24 -16.93 26.86
CA GLU A 21 19.05 -16.65 28.04
C GLU A 21 18.59 -15.37 28.76
N LYS A 22 18.33 -14.28 28.03
CA LYS A 22 17.74 -13.05 28.60
C LYS A 22 16.30 -13.24 29.08
N LEU A 23 15.51 -14.10 28.44
CA LEU A 23 14.14 -14.38 28.86
C LEU A 23 14.09 -15.16 30.17
N SER A 24 15.06 -16.08 30.40
CA SER A 24 15.18 -16.83 31.66
C SER A 24 15.58 -15.96 32.86
N GLU A 25 16.29 -14.86 32.62
CA GLU A 25 16.62 -13.85 33.63
C GLU A 25 15.50 -12.85 33.89
N ILE A 26 14.67 -12.55 32.88
CA ILE A 26 13.60 -11.54 32.94
C ILE A 26 12.27 -12.08 33.47
N THR A 27 12.09 -13.40 33.59
CA THR A 27 10.82 -13.98 34.02
C THR A 27 10.47 -13.73 35.51
N LYS A 28 11.33 -13.06 36.27
CA LYS A 28 11.03 -12.72 37.67
C LYS A 28 10.27 -11.41 37.90
N ASP A 29 10.15 -10.52 36.91
CA ASP A 29 9.47 -9.24 37.11
C ASP A 29 8.76 -8.68 35.82
N VAL A 30 7.93 -9.49 35.18
CA VAL A 30 7.06 -8.94 34.12
C VAL A 30 5.82 -8.33 34.75
N LYS A 31 5.93 -7.09 35.24
CA LYS A 31 4.78 -6.21 35.34
C LYS A 31 4.19 -6.07 33.96
N LYS A 32 2.97 -6.58 33.74
CA LYS A 32 2.20 -6.38 32.50
C LYS A 32 2.24 -4.91 32.13
N SER A 33 3.01 -4.54 31.11
CA SER A 33 3.04 -3.18 30.62
C SER A 33 1.61 -2.81 30.18
N LYS A 34 1.04 -1.78 30.78
CA LYS A 34 -0.24 -1.23 30.34
C LYS A 34 -0.14 -0.96 28.85
N LYS A 35 -1.03 -1.55 28.05
CA LYS A 35 -1.20 -1.25 26.63
C LYS A 35 -1.47 0.24 26.46
N GLY A 36 -0.45 1.02 26.20
CA GLY A 36 -0.56 2.45 25.93
C GLY A 36 0.81 2.94 25.45
N SER A 37 0.88 3.42 24.22
CA SER A 37 2.06 4.12 23.73
C SER A 37 2.22 5.40 24.58
N LYS A 38 3.39 5.61 25.17
CA LYS A 38 3.75 6.87 25.83
C LYS A 38 3.93 8.00 24.82
N ASN A 39 4.00 7.71 23.54
CA ASN A 39 4.18 8.67 22.46
C ASN A 39 2.90 8.79 21.63
N ASN A 40 2.49 10.01 21.32
CA ASN A 40 1.34 10.30 20.45
C ASN A 40 1.58 9.98 18.97
N GLU A 41 2.72 9.40 18.61
CA GLU A 41 3.12 9.06 17.25
C GLU A 41 3.22 7.54 17.05
N LYS A 42 2.93 7.11 15.83
CA LYS A 42 3.13 5.70 15.44
C LYS A 42 4.61 5.36 15.38
N LEU A 43 4.92 4.17 15.89
CA LEU A 43 6.27 3.62 15.79
C LEU A 43 6.65 3.41 14.31
N GLY A 44 7.91 3.68 13.98
CA GLY A 44 8.44 3.50 12.62
C GLY A 44 8.25 2.08 12.05
N CYS A 45 8.24 1.05 12.92
CA CYS A 45 7.90 -0.32 12.51
C CYS A 45 6.46 -0.43 11.98
N ASN A 46 5.48 0.24 12.61
CA ASN A 46 4.09 0.24 12.18
C ASN A 46 3.91 0.99 10.84
N ILE A 47 4.66 2.06 10.63
CA ILE A 47 4.68 2.80 9.37
C ILE A 47 5.25 1.92 8.25
N ARG A 48 6.38 1.24 8.49
CA ARG A 48 6.96 0.29 7.53
C ARG A 48 6.01 -0.87 7.21
N ALA A 49 5.36 -1.44 8.21
CA ALA A 49 4.35 -2.48 8.02
C ALA A 49 3.16 -1.98 7.19
N THR A 50 2.70 -0.75 7.41
CA THR A 50 1.64 -0.11 6.63
C THR A 50 2.05 0.04 5.16
N LYS A 51 3.25 0.55 4.88
CA LYS A 51 3.78 0.64 3.51
C LYS A 51 3.86 -0.72 2.82
N SER A 52 4.35 -1.73 3.52
CA SER A 52 4.42 -3.10 3.00
C SER A 52 3.03 -3.63 2.67
N ARG A 53 2.04 -3.34 3.52
CA ARG A 53 0.65 -3.75 3.30
C ARG A 53 0.02 -3.03 2.10
N ILE A 54 0.23 -1.73 1.95
CA ILE A 54 -0.26 -0.98 0.79
C ILE A 54 0.37 -1.52 -0.49
N ARG A 55 1.69 -1.75 -0.48
CA ARG A 55 2.39 -2.36 -1.62
C ARG A 55 1.84 -3.73 -1.99
N GLU A 56 1.62 -4.59 -1.01
CA GLU A 56 0.99 -5.90 -1.21
C GLU A 56 -0.37 -5.77 -1.90
N LEU A 57 -1.25 -4.92 -1.35
CA LEU A 57 -2.59 -4.71 -1.91
C LEU A 57 -2.55 -4.16 -3.33
N ILE A 58 -1.63 -3.24 -3.63
CA ILE A 58 -1.48 -2.69 -4.97
C ILE A 58 -0.99 -3.78 -5.95
N MET A 59 0.00 -4.54 -5.55
CA MET A 59 0.63 -5.53 -6.44
C MET A 59 -0.24 -6.77 -6.67
N CYS A 60 -1.03 -7.18 -5.69
CA CYS A 60 -1.89 -8.37 -5.78
C CYS A 60 -3.24 -8.12 -6.48
N ASN A 61 -3.56 -6.87 -6.81
CA ASN A 61 -4.82 -6.52 -7.46
C ASN A 61 -4.59 -5.76 -8.76
N GLU A 62 -5.58 -5.83 -9.64
CA GLU A 62 -5.62 -5.01 -10.84
C GLU A 62 -6.27 -3.67 -10.52
N TRP A 63 -5.70 -2.60 -11.10
CA TRP A 63 -6.14 -1.22 -10.92
C TRP A 63 -6.23 -0.54 -12.27
N GLU A 64 -7.25 0.29 -12.46
CA GLU A 64 -7.52 0.98 -13.71
C GLU A 64 -7.06 2.45 -13.66
N TYR A 65 -7.38 3.11 -12.55
CA TYR A 65 -7.15 4.54 -12.42
C TYR A 65 -6.39 4.88 -11.12
N MET A 66 -5.47 5.82 -11.25
CA MET A 66 -4.95 6.61 -10.14
C MET A 66 -5.84 7.84 -9.97
N VAL A 67 -6.18 8.17 -8.73
CA VAL A 67 -7.08 9.29 -8.43
C VAL A 67 -6.48 10.25 -7.42
N THR A 68 -6.82 11.53 -7.60
CA THR A 68 -6.60 12.57 -6.60
C THR A 68 -7.93 13.22 -6.29
N PHE A 69 -8.30 13.27 -5.04
CA PHE A 69 -9.52 13.91 -4.56
C PHE A 69 -9.17 15.11 -3.67
N THR A 70 -9.91 16.20 -3.87
CA THR A 70 -9.78 17.43 -3.07
C THR A 70 -11.18 17.98 -2.80
N LEU A 71 -11.42 18.41 -1.57
CA LEU A 71 -12.69 19.07 -1.23
C LEU A 71 -12.72 20.52 -1.77
N ASN A 72 -13.92 20.98 -2.13
CA ASN A 72 -14.17 22.38 -2.37
C ASN A 72 -14.20 23.13 -1.01
N GLY A 73 -13.32 24.12 -0.86
CA GLY A 73 -13.17 24.88 0.40
C GLY A 73 -14.37 25.75 0.76
N ASP A 74 -15.19 26.16 -0.23
CA ASP A 74 -16.39 26.97 0.00
C ASP A 74 -17.54 26.16 0.60
N ARG A 75 -17.52 24.84 0.39
CA ARG A 75 -18.58 23.91 0.82
C ARG A 75 -18.18 23.00 1.98
N TYR A 76 -16.90 22.74 2.13
CA TYR A 76 -16.39 21.76 3.08
C TYR A 76 -15.19 22.27 3.86
N ASN A 77 -15.10 21.88 5.13
CA ASN A 77 -13.89 22.08 5.91
C ASN A 77 -12.79 21.10 5.43
N ARG A 78 -11.83 21.62 4.67
CA ARG A 78 -10.72 20.84 4.11
C ARG A 78 -9.71 20.35 5.15
N THR A 79 -9.80 20.83 6.40
CA THR A 79 -8.90 20.42 7.49
C THR A 79 -9.44 19.22 8.27
N ASP A 80 -10.73 18.92 8.14
CA ASP A 80 -11.38 17.81 8.83
C ASP A 80 -11.39 16.54 7.97
N LEU A 81 -10.33 15.75 8.10
CA LEU A 81 -10.19 14.46 7.41
C LEU A 81 -11.25 13.45 7.86
N ASP A 82 -11.64 13.46 9.13
CA ASP A 82 -12.52 12.43 9.68
C ASP A 82 -13.95 12.56 9.13
N THR A 83 -14.47 13.77 9.06
CA THR A 83 -15.77 14.04 8.43
C THR A 83 -15.71 13.75 6.93
N TRP A 84 -14.70 14.26 6.21
CA TRP A 84 -14.57 13.98 4.79
C TRP A 84 -14.53 12.47 4.49
N LYS A 85 -13.67 11.74 5.19
CA LYS A 85 -13.56 10.29 5.06
C LYS A 85 -14.90 9.59 5.25
N LYS A 86 -15.63 9.92 6.32
CA LYS A 86 -16.94 9.31 6.64
C LYS A 86 -17.95 9.54 5.52
N GLU A 87 -18.09 10.78 5.09
CA GLU A 87 -19.04 11.15 4.04
C GLU A 87 -18.64 10.56 2.68
N PHE A 88 -17.38 10.65 2.32
CA PHE A 88 -16.88 10.14 1.04
C PHE A 88 -17.01 8.62 0.93
N LEU A 89 -16.60 7.85 1.93
CA LEU A 89 -16.71 6.40 1.88
C LEU A 89 -18.16 5.93 1.88
N GLN A 90 -19.04 6.62 2.61
CA GLN A 90 -20.48 6.34 2.58
C GLN A 90 -21.07 6.65 1.20
N TRP A 91 -20.66 7.78 0.61
CA TRP A 91 -21.11 8.16 -0.72
C TRP A 91 -20.63 7.14 -1.78
N VAL A 92 -19.38 6.67 -1.74
CA VAL A 92 -18.90 5.62 -2.65
C VAL A 92 -19.75 4.35 -2.53
N GLN A 93 -20.11 3.94 -1.31
CA GLN A 93 -20.98 2.77 -1.12
C GLN A 93 -22.38 2.98 -1.70
N ASN A 94 -22.98 4.14 -1.49
CA ASN A 94 -24.28 4.49 -2.06
C ASN A 94 -24.23 4.57 -3.59
N TYR A 95 -23.13 5.11 -4.14
CA TYR A 95 -22.87 5.19 -5.56
C TYR A 95 -22.79 3.79 -6.20
N ARG A 96 -22.07 2.88 -5.57
CA ARG A 96 -21.98 1.47 -6.00
C ARG A 96 -23.37 0.82 -6.05
N LYS A 97 -24.18 1.02 -5.00
CA LYS A 97 -25.55 0.47 -4.95
C LYS A 97 -26.44 1.08 -6.03
N LYS A 98 -26.41 2.41 -6.19
CA LYS A 98 -27.23 3.13 -7.16
C LYS A 98 -27.02 2.64 -8.60
N TYR A 99 -25.76 2.38 -8.97
CA TYR A 99 -25.41 2.02 -10.34
C TYR A 99 -25.13 0.52 -10.53
N GLY A 100 -25.24 -0.30 -9.49
CA GLY A 100 -24.96 -1.74 -9.57
C GLY A 100 -23.50 -2.08 -9.91
N ILE A 101 -22.53 -1.23 -9.54
CA ILE A 101 -21.11 -1.37 -9.91
C ILE A 101 -20.25 -1.78 -8.72
N ASP A 102 -19.21 -2.57 -8.98
CA ASP A 102 -18.28 -3.03 -7.94
C ASP A 102 -16.97 -2.23 -7.94
N ILE A 103 -17.02 -1.00 -7.43
CA ILE A 103 -15.82 -0.18 -7.27
C ILE A 103 -14.94 -0.76 -6.17
N LYS A 104 -13.71 -1.13 -6.52
CA LYS A 104 -12.64 -1.42 -5.58
C LYS A 104 -11.72 -0.21 -5.46
N TYR A 105 -11.21 0.04 -4.26
CA TYR A 105 -10.35 1.21 -4.02
C TYR A 105 -9.31 0.95 -2.93
N ILE A 106 -8.24 1.73 -3.02
CA ILE A 106 -7.29 2.00 -1.94
C ILE A 106 -7.01 3.50 -1.92
N PHE A 107 -7.25 4.17 -0.81
CA PHE A 107 -7.06 5.61 -0.63
C PHE A 107 -6.07 5.90 0.48
N VAL A 108 -5.20 6.87 0.24
CA VAL A 108 -4.17 7.33 1.17
C VAL A 108 -4.33 8.85 1.34
N PRO A 109 -4.71 9.33 2.53
CA PRO A 109 -4.79 10.76 2.78
C PRO A 109 -3.38 11.37 2.87
N GLU A 110 -3.23 12.55 2.31
CA GLU A 110 -1.99 13.33 2.33
C GLU A 110 -2.31 14.80 2.61
N LEU A 111 -1.53 15.46 3.47
CA LEU A 111 -1.62 16.90 3.65
C LEU A 111 -1.09 17.63 2.41
N HIS A 112 -1.78 18.68 2.02
CA HIS A 112 -1.33 19.59 0.98
C HIS A 112 -0.04 20.33 1.41
N LYS A 113 0.53 21.12 0.51
CA LYS A 113 1.74 21.90 0.76
C LYS A 113 1.60 22.92 1.91
N ASP A 114 0.38 23.35 2.20
CA ASP A 114 0.03 24.21 3.34
C ASP A 114 0.13 23.49 4.70
N ASN A 115 0.29 22.14 4.69
CA ASN A 115 0.33 21.28 5.86
C ASN A 115 -0.93 21.34 6.75
N ILE A 116 -2.03 21.81 6.24
CA ILE A 116 -3.31 22.01 6.97
C ILE A 116 -4.44 21.29 6.23
N THR A 117 -4.56 21.47 4.93
CA THR A 117 -5.64 20.91 4.13
C THR A 117 -5.29 19.52 3.58
N TRP A 118 -6.32 18.69 3.39
CA TRP A 118 -6.16 17.31 2.97
C TRP A 118 -6.43 17.10 1.49
N HIS A 119 -5.61 16.24 0.88
CA HIS A 119 -5.89 15.50 -0.33
C HIS A 119 -6.07 14.02 -0.02
N MET A 120 -6.71 13.31 -0.92
CA MET A 120 -6.77 11.86 -0.88
C MET A 120 -6.32 11.30 -2.23
N HIS A 121 -5.18 10.65 -2.23
CA HIS A 121 -4.66 9.94 -3.39
C HIS A 121 -5.06 8.47 -3.31
N GLY A 122 -5.21 7.82 -4.46
CA GLY A 122 -5.54 6.40 -4.43
C GLY A 122 -5.61 5.73 -5.77
N LEU A 123 -6.07 4.48 -5.72
CA LEU A 123 -6.34 3.66 -6.88
C LEU A 123 -7.79 3.22 -6.88
N ILE A 124 -8.38 3.17 -8.05
CA ILE A 124 -9.75 2.69 -8.26
C ILE A 124 -9.77 1.67 -9.39
N LYS A 125 -10.64 0.68 -9.25
CA LYS A 125 -11.06 -0.27 -10.29
C LYS A 125 -12.57 -0.39 -10.30
N GLY A 126 -13.14 -0.65 -11.47
CA GLY A 126 -14.57 -0.88 -11.65
C GLY A 126 -15.41 0.39 -11.70
N LEU A 127 -14.79 1.55 -11.93
CA LEU A 127 -15.49 2.79 -12.24
C LEU A 127 -15.68 2.87 -13.76
N PRO A 128 -16.94 2.82 -14.27
CA PRO A 128 -17.19 2.82 -15.71
C PRO A 128 -16.70 4.10 -16.38
N LEU A 129 -16.14 3.97 -17.58
CA LEU A 129 -15.68 5.10 -18.38
C LEU A 129 -16.84 6.08 -18.71
N SER A 130 -18.07 5.56 -18.86
CA SER A 130 -19.28 6.39 -19.08
C SER A 130 -19.63 7.32 -17.93
N HIS A 131 -19.03 7.12 -16.74
CA HIS A 131 -19.18 8.00 -15.57
C HIS A 131 -18.05 9.04 -15.47
N LEU A 132 -17.13 9.04 -16.43
CA LEU A 132 -15.96 9.90 -16.45
C LEU A 132 -16.04 10.84 -17.67
N ARG A 133 -15.75 12.11 -17.46
CA ARG A 133 -15.54 13.07 -18.52
C ARG A 133 -14.04 13.19 -18.80
N GLN A 134 -13.65 12.97 -20.05
CA GLN A 134 -12.24 13.12 -20.44
C GLN A 134 -11.84 14.60 -20.43
N ILE A 135 -10.66 14.88 -19.89
CA ILE A 135 -10.03 16.20 -19.96
C ILE A 135 -9.28 16.30 -21.30
N VAL A 136 -9.55 17.37 -22.03
CA VAL A 136 -8.91 17.65 -23.32
C VAL A 136 -7.98 18.87 -23.22
N ASN A 137 -7.10 19.02 -24.21
CA ASN A 137 -6.24 20.20 -24.29
C ASN A 137 -7.10 21.46 -24.45
N GLY A 138 -6.80 22.51 -23.67
CA GLY A 138 -7.59 23.75 -23.64
C GLY A 138 -8.75 23.76 -22.64
N ASP A 139 -8.96 22.69 -21.85
CA ASP A 139 -9.94 22.68 -20.76
C ASP A 139 -9.53 23.69 -19.66
N SER A 140 -10.22 24.84 -19.63
CA SER A 140 -9.87 25.99 -18.78
C SER A 140 -9.94 25.68 -17.29
N GLU A 141 -10.79 24.74 -16.88
CA GLU A 141 -10.95 24.30 -15.49
C GLU A 141 -9.75 23.47 -15.02
N TYR A 142 -9.06 22.81 -15.97
CA TYR A 142 -7.99 21.83 -15.65
C TYR A 142 -6.62 22.22 -16.25
N LYS A 143 -6.31 23.52 -16.37
CA LYS A 143 -5.04 24.05 -16.90
C LYS A 143 -3.79 23.36 -16.34
N ARG A 144 -3.80 23.01 -15.05
CA ARG A 144 -2.66 22.32 -14.41
C ARG A 144 -2.41 20.92 -14.97
N LEU A 145 -3.40 20.27 -15.57
CA LEU A 145 -3.29 18.92 -16.16
C LEU A 145 -2.96 18.97 -17.65
N GLU A 146 -3.01 20.15 -18.26
CA GLU A 146 -2.77 20.36 -19.68
C GLU A 146 -1.44 19.76 -20.16
N LYS A 147 -0.37 19.93 -19.37
CA LYS A 147 0.93 19.31 -19.67
C LYS A 147 0.83 17.79 -19.77
N ARG A 148 0.08 17.13 -18.88
CA ARG A 148 -0.12 15.67 -18.90
C ARG A 148 -0.93 15.26 -20.13
N VAL A 149 -2.00 15.97 -20.43
CA VAL A 149 -2.83 15.73 -21.63
C VAL A 149 -1.99 15.86 -22.89
N ARG A 150 -1.16 16.90 -23.02
CA ARG A 150 -0.21 17.07 -24.15
C ARG A 150 0.84 15.95 -24.24
N MET A 151 1.23 15.37 -23.10
CA MET A 151 2.13 14.19 -23.05
C MET A 151 1.39 12.88 -23.34
N GLY A 152 0.12 12.92 -23.75
CA GLY A 152 -0.70 11.76 -24.09
C GLY A 152 -1.19 10.96 -22.88
N TYR A 153 -1.28 11.56 -21.68
CA TYR A 153 -1.93 10.90 -20.54
C TYR A 153 -3.44 10.96 -20.69
N GLU A 154 -4.10 9.83 -20.47
CA GLU A 154 -5.56 9.76 -20.42
C GLU A 154 -6.00 10.19 -19.01
N VAL A 155 -6.52 11.41 -18.92
CA VAL A 155 -6.96 12.02 -17.67
C VAL A 155 -8.44 12.35 -17.76
N TYR A 156 -9.16 12.08 -16.69
CA TYR A 156 -10.60 12.22 -16.61
C TYR A 156 -11.01 12.94 -15.34
N VAL A 157 -12.27 13.38 -15.31
CA VAL A 157 -12.98 13.87 -14.13
C VAL A 157 -14.10 12.91 -13.80
N TRP A 158 -14.23 12.52 -12.52
CA TRP A 158 -15.41 11.84 -12.04
C TRP A 158 -16.46 12.89 -11.67
N GLU A 159 -17.35 13.22 -12.63
CA GLU A 159 -18.27 14.36 -12.51
C GLU A 159 -19.15 14.29 -11.28
N ALA A 160 -19.66 13.10 -10.92
CA ALA A 160 -20.48 12.94 -9.71
C ALA A 160 -19.70 13.27 -8.43
N TYR A 161 -18.40 13.00 -8.38
CA TYR A 161 -17.55 13.44 -7.27
C TYR A 161 -17.36 14.97 -7.30
N GLN A 162 -17.04 15.52 -8.47
CA GLN A 162 -16.81 16.95 -8.66
C GLN A 162 -18.02 17.79 -8.23
N GLN A 163 -19.21 17.38 -8.67
CA GLN A 163 -20.47 18.06 -8.31
C GLN A 163 -20.74 18.05 -6.81
N LYS A 164 -20.42 16.94 -6.14
CA LYS A 164 -20.69 16.79 -4.71
C LYS A 164 -19.58 17.36 -3.84
N PHE A 165 -18.36 16.96 -4.04
CA PHE A 165 -17.25 17.21 -3.10
C PHE A 165 -16.27 18.28 -3.56
N GLY A 166 -15.99 18.35 -4.85
CA GLY A 166 -15.06 19.31 -5.40
C GLY A 166 -14.12 18.71 -6.44
N TYR A 167 -12.89 19.17 -6.46
CA TYR A 167 -11.95 18.81 -7.50
C TYR A 167 -11.51 17.34 -7.45
N CYS A 168 -11.47 16.70 -8.60
CA CYS A 168 -10.81 15.40 -8.75
C CYS A 168 -10.07 15.30 -10.10
N ASP A 169 -9.01 14.52 -10.11
CA ASP A 169 -8.42 13.95 -11.33
C ASP A 169 -8.39 12.44 -11.25
N VAL A 170 -8.64 11.80 -12.39
CA VAL A 170 -8.68 10.34 -12.57
C VAL A 170 -7.80 10.01 -13.76
N GLU A 171 -6.63 9.44 -13.53
CA GLU A 171 -5.63 9.14 -14.55
C GLU A 171 -5.52 7.64 -14.78
N LYS A 172 -5.56 7.19 -16.03
CA LYS A 172 -5.37 5.79 -16.37
C LYS A 172 -3.95 5.33 -16.04
N ILE A 173 -3.86 4.20 -15.35
CA ILE A 173 -2.57 3.68 -14.87
C ILE A 173 -1.79 3.07 -16.03
N ARG A 174 -0.55 3.53 -16.21
CA ARG A 174 0.41 2.98 -17.19
C ARG A 174 1.46 2.08 -16.53
N ASN A 175 1.85 2.42 -15.31
CA ASN A 175 2.88 1.69 -14.56
C ASN A 175 2.46 1.54 -13.10
N LYS A 176 2.11 0.31 -12.72
CA LYS A 176 1.62 -0.03 -11.37
C LYS A 176 2.70 0.16 -10.30
N GLU A 177 3.95 -0.17 -10.60
CA GLU A 177 5.07 -0.02 -9.69
C GLU A 177 5.37 1.45 -9.38
N ALA A 178 5.34 2.31 -10.39
CA ALA A 178 5.54 3.75 -10.23
C ALA A 178 4.46 4.37 -9.34
N VAL A 179 3.20 4.00 -9.56
CA VAL A 179 2.07 4.47 -8.74
C VAL A 179 2.16 3.93 -7.32
N CYS A 180 2.56 2.67 -7.14
CA CYS A 180 2.79 2.08 -5.83
C CYS A 180 3.87 2.86 -5.04
N ASN A 181 4.98 3.19 -5.70
CA ASN A 181 6.04 3.99 -5.10
C ASN A 181 5.57 5.41 -4.76
N TYR A 182 4.76 6.03 -5.63
CA TYR A 182 4.18 7.34 -5.37
C TYR A 182 3.30 7.33 -4.11
N LEU A 183 2.32 6.42 -4.03
CA LEU A 183 1.40 6.34 -2.89
C LEU A 183 2.09 6.00 -1.57
N THR A 184 3.14 5.19 -1.61
CA THR A 184 3.89 4.83 -0.40
C THR A 184 4.95 5.85 0.01
N LYS A 185 5.35 6.74 -0.91
CA LYS A 185 6.35 7.79 -0.64
C LYS A 185 5.82 8.87 0.32
N SER A 186 4.55 9.22 0.23
CA SER A 186 3.92 10.22 1.11
C SER A 186 3.80 9.75 2.55
N ILE A 187 3.77 8.42 2.76
CA ILE A 187 3.75 7.82 4.10
C ILE A 187 5.19 7.72 4.61
N LYS A 188 5.76 8.82 5.08
CA LYS A 188 7.12 8.85 5.65
C LYS A 188 7.07 9.02 7.16
N ASP A 189 8.12 8.46 7.82
CA ASP A 189 8.41 8.76 9.21
C ASP A 189 8.71 10.26 9.32
N ASN A 190 7.98 10.98 10.16
CA ASN A 190 8.22 12.39 10.51
C ASN A 190 8.19 13.42 9.38
N THR A 191 7.55 13.16 8.23
CA THR A 191 7.29 14.24 7.27
C THR A 191 6.03 15.01 7.65
N LEU A 192 6.05 16.33 7.41
CA LEU A 192 4.89 17.20 7.62
C LEU A 192 3.62 16.67 6.97
N LYS A 193 3.74 16.09 5.76
CA LYS A 193 2.63 15.54 4.99
C LYS A 193 1.91 14.33 5.62
N SER A 194 2.57 13.57 6.50
CA SER A 194 1.97 12.42 7.18
C SER A 194 1.64 12.68 8.65
N LYS A 195 1.95 13.86 9.20
CA LYS A 195 1.76 14.17 10.63
C LYS A 195 0.34 13.88 11.11
N GLY A 196 -0.67 14.21 10.31
CA GLY A 196 -2.06 14.02 10.72
C GLY A 196 -2.48 12.55 10.80
N VAL A 197 -1.89 11.65 9.99
CA VAL A 197 -2.21 10.22 9.95
C VAL A 197 -1.20 9.35 10.68
N SER A 198 -0.07 9.89 11.09
CA SER A 198 0.92 9.19 11.91
C SER A 198 0.59 9.16 13.40
N LYS A 199 -0.45 9.86 13.83
CA LYS A 199 -0.97 9.79 15.20
C LYS A 199 -1.37 8.37 15.57
N VAL A 200 -1.23 8.03 16.85
CA VAL A 200 -1.67 6.72 17.40
C VAL A 200 -3.16 6.51 17.07
N ASN A 201 -3.49 5.30 16.61
CA ASN A 201 -4.85 4.89 16.21
C ASN A 201 -5.42 5.55 14.94
N ALA A 202 -4.76 6.54 14.32
CA ALA A 202 -5.21 7.06 13.04
C ALA A 202 -5.00 6.03 11.91
N LYS A 203 -5.97 5.88 11.03
CA LYS A 203 -5.83 5.04 9.82
C LYS A 203 -5.01 5.79 8.78
N MET A 204 -3.95 5.12 8.27
CA MET A 204 -3.07 5.70 7.25
C MET A 204 -3.56 5.45 5.83
N TYR A 205 -4.53 4.57 5.64
CA TYR A 205 -5.14 4.26 4.35
C TYR A 205 -6.53 3.63 4.54
N TYR A 206 -7.33 3.70 3.50
CA TYR A 206 -8.70 3.16 3.45
C TYR A 206 -8.82 2.22 2.24
N VAL A 207 -9.44 1.06 2.43
CA VAL A 207 -9.56 0.05 1.38
C VAL A 207 -10.97 -0.54 1.33
N SER A 208 -11.41 -0.88 0.13
CA SER A 208 -12.61 -1.68 -0.08
C SER A 208 -12.40 -3.13 0.38
N ARG A 209 -13.51 -3.81 0.68
CA ARG A 209 -13.48 -5.26 0.96
C ARG A 209 -13.24 -6.06 -0.31
N GLY A 210 -12.74 -7.31 -0.14
CA GLY A 210 -12.57 -8.25 -1.25
C GLY A 210 -11.33 -8.03 -2.11
N LEU A 211 -10.34 -7.25 -1.64
CA LEU A 211 -9.03 -7.18 -2.29
C LEU A 211 -8.20 -8.43 -2.00
N LYS A 212 -7.54 -8.94 -3.04
CA LYS A 212 -6.60 -10.06 -2.93
C LYS A 212 -5.38 -9.67 -2.13
N ARG A 213 -4.79 -10.64 -1.46
CA ARG A 213 -3.56 -10.52 -0.67
C ARG A 213 -2.52 -11.50 -1.18
N ALA A 214 -1.27 -11.27 -0.83
CA ALA A 214 -0.21 -12.22 -1.12
C ALA A 214 -0.44 -13.52 -0.34
N GLU A 215 -0.31 -14.63 -1.04
CA GLU A 215 -0.34 -15.96 -0.44
C GLU A 215 1.08 -16.39 -0.10
N ILE A 216 1.22 -17.07 1.02
CA ILE A 216 2.47 -17.72 1.40
C ILE A 216 2.40 -19.14 0.83
N VAL A 217 3.09 -19.37 -0.26
CA VAL A 217 3.07 -20.66 -0.94
C VAL A 217 3.83 -21.70 -0.12
N LYS A 218 4.98 -21.33 0.45
CA LYS A 218 5.82 -22.25 1.23
C LYS A 218 6.57 -21.54 2.35
N ARG A 219 6.80 -22.24 3.46
CA ARG A 219 7.58 -21.78 4.62
C ARG A 219 8.60 -22.83 5.01
N GLY A 220 9.71 -22.40 5.62
CA GLY A 220 10.71 -23.30 6.20
C GLY A 220 11.63 -23.96 5.19
N THR A 221 11.62 -23.55 3.93
CA THR A 221 12.47 -24.11 2.88
C THR A 221 13.78 -23.34 2.79
N GLN A 222 14.91 -24.06 2.73
CA GLN A 222 16.21 -23.48 2.46
C GLN A 222 16.41 -23.40 0.97
N ILE A 223 16.49 -22.18 0.42
CA ILE A 223 16.73 -21.93 -0.99
C ILE A 223 18.23 -21.73 -1.14
N SER A 224 18.93 -22.73 -1.72
CA SER A 224 20.39 -22.71 -1.88
C SER A 224 20.85 -21.85 -3.04
N THR A 225 20.05 -21.74 -4.11
CA THR A 225 20.52 -21.21 -5.40
C THR A 225 19.61 -20.12 -5.97
N ILE A 226 19.71 -18.90 -5.45
CA ILE A 226 19.23 -17.75 -6.19
C ILE A 226 20.43 -17.07 -6.86
N ASN A 227 20.66 -17.37 -8.14
CA ASN A 227 21.70 -16.74 -8.97
C ASN A 227 21.35 -15.30 -9.39
N GLN A 228 20.92 -14.49 -8.42
CA GLN A 228 20.48 -13.13 -8.66
C GLN A 228 20.87 -12.27 -7.45
N ALA A 229 21.28 -11.03 -7.71
CA ALA A 229 21.49 -10.08 -6.65
C ALA A 229 20.18 -9.79 -5.89
N PRO A 230 20.21 -9.68 -4.57
CA PRO A 230 19.00 -9.34 -3.80
C PRO A 230 18.56 -7.92 -4.12
N THR A 231 17.24 -7.74 -4.30
CA THR A 231 16.64 -6.41 -4.48
C THR A 231 16.76 -5.56 -3.22
N TYR A 232 16.83 -6.23 -2.06
CA TYR A 232 17.08 -5.60 -0.77
C TYR A 232 17.85 -6.58 0.12
N ALA A 233 18.85 -6.06 0.83
CA ALA A 233 19.61 -6.84 1.81
C ALA A 233 19.88 -6.02 3.07
N ASN A 234 19.83 -6.70 4.21
CA ASN A 234 20.29 -6.18 5.49
C ASN A 234 20.96 -7.31 6.30
N LYS A 235 21.38 -7.01 7.53
CA LYS A 235 22.05 -8.00 8.40
C LYS A 235 21.17 -9.22 8.77
N TYR A 236 19.83 -9.13 8.61
CA TYR A 236 18.89 -10.17 9.01
C TYR A 236 18.28 -10.93 7.85
N CYS A 237 18.14 -10.29 6.65
CA CYS A 237 17.48 -10.93 5.52
C CYS A 237 17.96 -10.39 4.18
N LYS A 238 17.82 -11.23 3.15
CA LYS A 238 17.89 -10.86 1.74
C LYS A 238 16.52 -11.02 1.13
N VAL A 239 16.06 -10.07 0.32
CA VAL A 239 14.77 -10.08 -0.35
C VAL A 239 14.99 -10.03 -1.84
N TYR A 240 14.37 -10.95 -2.55
CA TYR A 240 14.44 -11.08 -4.00
C TYR A 240 13.05 -10.87 -4.57
N TRP A 241 12.92 -10.02 -5.60
CA TRP A 241 11.69 -9.79 -6.31
C TRP A 241 11.83 -10.38 -7.70
N GLN A 242 10.97 -11.35 -8.01
CA GLN A 242 10.94 -11.99 -9.32
C GLN A 242 9.53 -12.00 -9.88
N LYS A 243 9.41 -11.88 -11.21
CA LYS A 243 8.15 -12.08 -11.93
C LYS A 243 8.16 -13.53 -12.43
N PHE A 244 7.21 -14.31 -11.96
CA PHE A 244 6.97 -15.65 -12.47
C PHE A 244 5.61 -15.69 -13.19
N ASN A 245 5.50 -16.43 -14.26
CA ASN A 245 4.21 -16.96 -14.70
C ASN A 245 3.81 -18.13 -13.77
N LYS A 246 2.55 -18.57 -13.84
CA LYS A 246 2.05 -19.61 -12.94
C LYS A 246 2.84 -20.92 -13.06
N MET A 247 3.11 -21.36 -14.28
CA MET A 247 3.82 -22.61 -14.56
C MET A 247 5.28 -22.58 -14.06
N ALA A 248 6.00 -21.48 -14.31
CA ALA A 248 7.36 -21.33 -13.81
C ALA A 248 7.44 -21.27 -12.28
N LEU A 249 6.40 -20.78 -11.61
CA LEU A 249 6.32 -20.80 -10.14
C LEU A 249 6.11 -22.22 -9.62
N GLU A 250 5.23 -22.99 -10.23
CA GLU A 250 4.96 -24.40 -9.87
C GLU A 250 6.21 -25.24 -10.04
N THR A 251 6.88 -25.20 -11.18
CA THR A 251 8.14 -25.90 -11.45
C THR A 251 9.26 -25.49 -10.47
N TRP A 252 9.31 -24.21 -10.13
CA TRP A 252 10.30 -23.72 -9.18
C TRP A 252 10.04 -24.21 -7.74
N ILE A 253 8.78 -24.35 -7.35
CA ILE A 253 8.38 -24.89 -6.03
C ILE A 253 8.70 -26.39 -5.96
N GLU A 254 8.41 -27.15 -7.01
CA GLU A 254 8.73 -28.58 -7.13
C GLU A 254 10.25 -28.83 -7.03
N GLY A 255 11.06 -28.06 -7.76
CA GLY A 255 12.52 -28.16 -7.68
C GLY A 255 13.12 -27.89 -6.29
N ILE A 256 12.43 -27.06 -5.47
CA ILE A 256 12.83 -26.85 -4.06
C ILE A 256 12.59 -28.10 -3.21
N ASP A 257 11.55 -28.87 -3.49
CA ASP A 257 11.24 -30.08 -2.73
C ASP A 257 12.23 -31.22 -3.03
N ASP A 258 12.67 -31.34 -4.27
CA ASP A 258 13.69 -32.33 -4.67
C ASP A 258 15.05 -32.06 -4.03
N GLU A 259 15.49 -30.80 -3.94
CA GLU A 259 16.74 -30.43 -3.23
C GLU A 259 16.65 -30.71 -1.72
N ALA A 260 15.48 -30.50 -1.12
CA ALA A 260 15.30 -30.79 0.32
C ALA A 260 15.28 -32.30 0.63
N ALA A 261 14.76 -33.13 -0.29
CA ALA A 261 14.75 -34.58 -0.18
C ALA A 261 16.16 -35.17 -0.42
N GLY A 262 16.94 -34.62 -1.34
CA GLY A 262 18.31 -35.07 -1.64
C GLY A 262 19.32 -34.84 -0.50
N THR A 263 19.12 -33.82 0.33
CA THR A 263 20.01 -33.55 1.49
C THR A 263 19.69 -34.40 2.71
N ALA A 264 18.53 -35.03 2.79
CA ALA A 264 18.15 -35.92 3.89
C ALA A 264 18.72 -37.35 3.76
N ASN A 265 19.09 -37.77 2.54
CA ASN A 265 19.61 -39.11 2.25
C ASN A 265 21.16 -39.22 2.32
N ASN A 266 21.87 -38.12 2.64
CA ASN A 266 23.34 -38.09 2.75
C ASN A 266 23.85 -37.83 4.18
N LYS A 267 23.15 -38.34 5.20
CA LYS A 267 23.64 -38.33 6.57
C LYS A 267 23.59 -39.74 7.16
#